data_f4e90e0d2fe32694eee9bef3b142dabd
#
_entry.id   f4e90e0d2fe32694eee9bef3b142dabd
#
_cell.length_a   1.000
_cell.length_b   1.000
_cell.length_c   1.000
_cell.angle_alpha   90.00
_cell.angle_beta   90.00
_cell.angle_gamma   90.00
#
_symmetry.space_group_name_H-M   'P 1'
#
loop_
_entity.id
_entity.type
_entity.pdbx_description
1 polymer ?
#
loop_
_entity_poly.entity_id
_entity_poly.type
_entity_poly.pdbx_seq_one_letter_code
_entity_poly.pdbx_strand_id
1 'polypeptide(L)'
;HWVTLNAGAQKAAAELGVTGQFMAPNTKDDAQQIECVNNAVSAGAQAIIVAANGPDAISSALREASDAGVKLIYVDSPANVSAEATFSTDNNAAGKTAGEEMKKALADAGVTSGSIGIINVNAATDSCVMREEGFRSAFEGTDFELLETQYGEGDAAKSQSIAENYITQGVVG
;
A
#
# COMPACT_ATOMS: atom_id res chain seq x y z
N HIS A 1 -8.39 -7.53 2.81
CA HIS A 1 -6.98 -7.54 3.23
C HIS A 1 -6.85 -7.32 4.75
N TRP A 2 -7.23 -6.16 5.29
CA TRP A 2 -7.04 -5.81 6.72
C TRP A 2 -7.79 -6.72 7.69
N VAL A 3 -8.98 -7.20 7.32
CA VAL A 3 -9.74 -8.17 8.13
C VAL A 3 -8.97 -9.48 8.29
N THR A 4 -8.36 -9.98 7.20
CA THR A 4 -7.56 -11.21 7.22
C THR A 4 -6.28 -11.03 8.04
N LEU A 5 -5.61 -9.88 7.89
CA LEU A 5 -4.43 -9.54 8.69
C LEU A 5 -4.77 -9.49 10.17
N ASN A 6 -5.87 -8.81 10.55
CA ASN A 6 -6.33 -8.76 11.93
C ASN A 6 -6.65 -10.16 12.49
N ALA A 7 -7.30 -11.02 11.70
CA ALA A 7 -7.59 -12.39 12.14
C ALA A 7 -6.30 -13.18 12.47
N GLY A 8 -5.25 -13.01 11.65
CA GLY A 8 -3.93 -13.58 11.92
C GLY A 8 -3.29 -13.02 13.19
N ALA A 9 -3.35 -11.70 13.38
CA ALA A 9 -2.83 -11.04 14.58
C ALA A 9 -3.56 -11.48 15.85
N GLN A 10 -4.89 -11.59 15.83
CA GLN A 10 -5.68 -12.07 16.97
C GLN A 10 -5.36 -13.53 17.31
N LYS A 11 -5.18 -14.37 16.29
CA LYS A 11 -4.76 -15.76 16.50
C LYS A 11 -3.40 -15.83 17.19
N ALA A 12 -2.41 -15.11 16.69
CA ALA A 12 -1.08 -15.05 17.29
C ALA A 12 -1.13 -14.49 18.72
N ALA A 13 -1.92 -13.46 18.97
CA ALA A 13 -2.09 -12.90 20.31
C ALA A 13 -2.65 -13.94 21.29
N ALA A 14 -3.66 -14.70 20.88
CA ALA A 14 -4.23 -15.77 21.70
C ALA A 14 -3.22 -16.91 21.99
N GLU A 15 -2.42 -17.31 20.99
CA GLU A 15 -1.38 -18.33 21.14
C GLU A 15 -0.25 -17.89 22.09
N LEU A 16 0.08 -16.60 22.07
CA LEU A 16 1.14 -16.01 22.89
C LEU A 16 0.66 -15.52 24.27
N GLY A 17 -0.64 -15.56 24.54
CA GLY A 17 -1.22 -15.09 25.79
C GLY A 17 -1.14 -13.57 25.97
N VAL A 18 -1.12 -12.81 24.89
CA VAL A 18 -1.13 -11.34 24.91
C VAL A 18 -2.46 -10.78 24.41
N THR A 19 -2.79 -9.56 24.80
CA THR A 19 -3.99 -8.87 24.33
C THR A 19 -3.68 -8.05 23.09
N GLY A 20 -4.46 -8.26 22.02
CA GLY A 20 -4.40 -7.47 20.80
C GLY A 20 -5.67 -6.65 20.59
N GLN A 21 -5.54 -5.38 20.25
CA GLN A 21 -6.64 -4.51 19.84
C GLN A 21 -6.42 -4.04 18.41
N PHE A 22 -7.42 -4.18 17.57
CA PHE A 22 -7.42 -3.66 16.21
C PHE A 22 -8.05 -2.27 16.18
N MET A 23 -7.34 -1.33 15.58
CA MET A 23 -7.81 0.04 15.34
C MET A 23 -7.59 0.37 13.86
N ALA A 24 -8.55 1.03 13.26
CA ALA A 24 -8.43 1.51 11.89
C ALA A 24 -9.25 2.79 11.71
N PRO A 25 -8.78 3.75 10.92
CA PRO A 25 -9.60 4.88 10.51
C PRO A 25 -10.78 4.41 9.64
N ASN A 26 -11.87 5.16 9.66
CA ASN A 26 -13.06 4.86 8.84
C ASN A 26 -12.82 5.14 7.35
N THR A 27 -11.93 6.05 7.06
CA THR A 27 -11.49 6.45 5.72
C THR A 27 -9.97 6.47 5.66
N LYS A 28 -9.40 6.47 4.46
CA LYS A 28 -7.95 6.59 4.27
C LYS A 28 -7.51 8.02 4.58
N ASP A 29 -7.32 8.33 5.86
CA ASP A 29 -7.04 9.65 6.40
C ASP A 29 -5.89 9.59 7.41
N ASP A 30 -4.85 10.39 7.16
CA ASP A 30 -3.62 10.39 7.97
C ASP A 30 -3.88 10.92 9.38
N ALA A 31 -4.74 11.92 9.55
CA ALA A 31 -5.06 12.48 10.86
C ALA A 31 -5.77 11.45 11.74
N GLN A 32 -6.74 10.71 11.17
CA GLN A 32 -7.40 9.62 11.90
C GLN A 32 -6.42 8.49 12.25
N GLN A 33 -5.44 8.20 11.39
CA GLN A 33 -4.42 7.18 11.69
C GLN A 33 -3.50 7.65 12.84
N ILE A 34 -3.12 8.94 12.87
CA ILE A 34 -2.37 9.54 13.99
C ILE A 34 -3.18 9.42 15.29
N GLU A 35 -4.47 9.70 15.27
CA GLU A 35 -5.35 9.52 16.43
C GLU A 35 -5.37 8.06 16.92
N CYS A 36 -5.39 7.08 16.01
CA CYS A 36 -5.29 5.67 16.39
C CYS A 36 -3.98 5.35 17.12
N VAL A 37 -2.84 5.88 16.66
CA VAL A 37 -1.54 5.71 17.33
C VAL A 37 -1.57 6.34 18.72
N ASN A 38 -2.02 7.59 18.84
CA ASN A 38 -2.09 8.29 20.11
C ASN A 38 -3.02 7.59 21.12
N ASN A 39 -4.15 7.08 20.65
CA ASN A 39 -5.08 6.32 21.47
C ASN A 39 -4.46 5.00 21.95
N ALA A 40 -3.71 4.30 21.09
CA ALA A 40 -3.00 3.08 21.49
C ALA A 40 -1.96 3.37 22.58
N VAL A 41 -1.15 4.41 22.41
CA VAL A 41 -0.17 4.85 23.42
C VAL A 41 -0.87 5.20 24.74
N SER A 42 -1.93 5.99 24.68
CA SER A 42 -2.71 6.41 25.85
C SER A 42 -3.38 5.23 26.57
N ALA A 43 -3.74 4.18 25.84
CA ALA A 43 -4.27 2.93 26.38
C ALA A 43 -3.18 2.01 26.98
N GLY A 44 -1.91 2.40 26.94
CA GLY A 44 -0.78 1.66 27.50
C GLY A 44 -0.28 0.52 26.60
N ALA A 45 -0.43 0.64 25.30
CA ALA A 45 0.14 -0.33 24.35
C ALA A 45 1.66 -0.45 24.55
N GLN A 46 2.14 -1.66 24.63
CA GLN A 46 3.58 -1.96 24.72
C GLN A 46 4.23 -2.12 23.34
N ALA A 47 3.42 -2.45 22.34
CA ALA A 47 3.82 -2.54 20.95
C ALA A 47 2.70 -2.06 20.04
N ILE A 48 3.06 -1.48 18.90
CA ILE A 48 2.16 -1.06 17.83
C ILE A 48 2.61 -1.74 16.54
N ILE A 49 1.68 -2.49 15.93
CA ILE A 49 1.86 -3.05 14.59
C ILE A 49 1.08 -2.13 13.64
N VAL A 50 1.75 -1.47 12.72
CA VAL A 50 1.14 -0.44 11.88
C VAL A 50 1.48 -0.60 10.42
N ALA A 51 0.47 -0.36 9.57
CA ALA A 51 0.64 -0.13 8.14
C ALA A 51 0.45 1.36 7.89
N ALA A 52 1.50 2.08 7.53
CA ALA A 52 1.45 3.52 7.35
C ALA A 52 0.67 3.89 6.08
N ASN A 53 -0.32 4.76 6.21
CA ASN A 53 -1.02 5.32 5.05
C ASN A 53 -0.15 6.36 4.33
N GLY A 54 0.40 7.32 5.07
CA GLY A 54 1.41 8.28 4.62
C GLY A 54 2.66 8.18 5.49
N PRO A 55 3.81 7.71 4.95
CA PRO A 55 5.01 7.44 5.75
C PRO A 55 5.53 8.69 6.49
N ASP A 56 5.46 9.86 5.87
CA ASP A 56 5.88 11.13 6.50
C ASP A 56 4.86 11.61 7.53
N ALA A 57 3.57 11.55 7.18
CA ALA A 57 2.50 12.11 8.00
C ALA A 57 2.44 11.49 9.40
N ILE A 58 2.59 10.17 9.50
CA ILE A 58 2.49 9.43 10.77
C ILE A 58 3.80 9.43 11.58
N SER A 59 4.92 9.82 10.97
CA SER A 59 6.26 9.66 11.55
C SER A 59 6.44 10.38 12.88
N SER A 60 5.82 11.56 13.09
CA SER A 60 5.93 12.27 14.38
C SER A 60 5.28 11.47 15.51
N ALA A 61 4.05 11.01 15.30
CA ALA A 61 3.33 10.23 16.31
C ALA A 61 4.01 8.89 16.63
N LEU A 62 4.58 8.23 15.63
CA LEU A 62 5.34 7.00 15.84
C LEU A 62 6.66 7.22 16.57
N ARG A 63 7.33 8.35 16.32
CA ARG A 63 8.55 8.71 17.06
C ARG A 63 8.24 8.98 18.53
N GLU A 64 7.17 9.73 18.81
CA GLU A 64 6.71 10.00 20.18
C GLU A 64 6.33 8.68 20.89
N ALA A 65 5.65 7.76 20.21
CA ALA A 65 5.34 6.44 20.74
C ALA A 65 6.62 5.64 21.07
N SER A 66 7.61 5.64 20.16
CA SER A 66 8.89 4.97 20.36
C SER A 66 9.67 5.57 21.52
N ASP A 67 9.72 6.90 21.63
CA ASP A 67 10.38 7.61 22.73
C ASP A 67 9.71 7.31 24.08
N ALA A 68 8.40 7.03 24.08
CA ALA A 68 7.66 6.55 25.24
C ALA A 68 7.89 5.06 25.56
N GLY A 69 8.73 4.35 24.78
CA GLY A 69 9.11 2.95 25.00
C GLY A 69 8.21 1.93 24.28
N VAL A 70 7.28 2.36 23.44
CA VAL A 70 6.43 1.48 22.64
C VAL A 70 7.25 0.88 21.50
N LYS A 71 7.18 -0.45 21.32
CA LYS A 71 7.84 -1.16 20.23
C LYS A 71 7.06 -1.00 18.92
N LEU A 72 7.75 -0.63 17.86
CA LEU A 72 7.14 -0.45 16.55
C LEU A 72 7.43 -1.64 15.64
N ILE A 73 6.42 -2.11 14.93
CA ILE A 73 6.51 -3.15 13.91
C ILE A 73 5.71 -2.68 12.70
N TYR A 74 6.29 -2.75 11.53
CA TYR A 74 5.57 -2.44 10.30
C TYR A 74 5.02 -3.69 9.64
N VAL A 75 3.86 -3.54 9.04
CA VAL A 75 3.23 -4.54 8.17
C VAL A 75 2.73 -3.84 6.91
N ASP A 76 2.94 -4.46 5.75
CA ASP A 76 2.61 -3.94 4.41
C ASP A 76 3.39 -2.67 4.03
N SER A 77 3.14 -1.54 4.66
CA SER A 77 3.75 -0.25 4.33
C SER A 77 4.42 0.38 5.56
N PRO A 78 5.75 0.60 5.53
CA PRO A 78 6.47 1.24 6.62
C PRO A 78 6.25 2.76 6.65
N ALA A 79 6.65 3.38 7.76
CA ALA A 79 6.86 4.82 7.91
C ALA A 79 8.36 5.14 8.02
N ASN A 80 8.70 6.44 8.06
CA ASN A 80 10.09 6.93 8.12
C ASN A 80 10.63 7.00 9.57
N VAL A 81 10.31 5.97 10.37
CA VAL A 81 10.80 5.81 11.75
C VAL A 81 11.32 4.39 11.88
N SER A 82 12.44 4.20 12.57
CA SER A 82 12.98 2.85 12.80
C SER A 82 12.01 1.99 13.59
N ALA A 83 11.89 0.74 13.22
CA ALA A 83 11.06 -0.26 13.90
C ALA A 83 11.86 -1.52 14.18
N GLU A 84 11.33 -2.39 15.05
CA GLU A 84 11.94 -3.68 15.39
C GLU A 84 11.95 -4.63 14.18
N ALA A 85 10.91 -4.59 13.35
CA ALA A 85 10.79 -5.40 12.14
C ALA A 85 9.78 -4.79 11.15
N THR A 86 9.94 -5.17 9.88
CA THR A 86 8.98 -4.88 8.80
C THR A 86 8.63 -6.18 8.09
N PHE A 87 7.34 -6.45 7.98
CA PHE A 87 6.78 -7.59 7.25
C PHE A 87 5.98 -7.09 6.05
N SER A 88 6.54 -7.21 4.87
CA SER A 88 5.93 -6.71 3.64
C SER A 88 6.17 -7.68 2.49
N THR A 89 5.34 -7.57 1.47
CA THR A 89 5.60 -8.14 0.15
C THR A 89 6.78 -7.40 -0.48
N ASP A 90 7.59 -8.07 -1.28
CA ASP A 90 8.47 -7.38 -2.22
C ASP A 90 7.60 -6.74 -3.31
N ASN A 91 7.17 -5.52 -3.05
CA ASN A 91 6.21 -4.81 -3.88
C ASN A 91 6.79 -4.41 -5.24
N ASN A 92 8.09 -4.14 -5.31
CA ASN A 92 8.74 -3.84 -6.57
C ASN A 92 8.80 -5.09 -7.47
N ALA A 93 9.22 -6.23 -6.93
CA ALA A 93 9.21 -7.50 -7.66
C ALA A 93 7.79 -7.92 -8.08
N ALA A 94 6.79 -7.71 -7.23
CA ALA A 94 5.39 -7.98 -7.55
C ALA A 94 4.88 -7.10 -8.70
N GLY A 95 5.21 -5.80 -8.67
CA GLY A 95 4.87 -4.87 -9.75
C GLY A 95 5.53 -5.26 -11.08
N LYS A 96 6.82 -5.61 -11.03
CA LYS A 96 7.55 -6.07 -12.22
C LYS A 96 6.92 -7.34 -12.79
N THR A 97 6.58 -8.30 -11.95
CA THR A 97 5.89 -9.52 -12.39
C THR A 97 4.58 -9.20 -13.09
N ALA A 98 3.77 -8.29 -12.55
CA ALA A 98 2.53 -7.86 -13.19
C ALA A 98 2.76 -7.21 -14.56
N GLY A 99 3.79 -6.39 -14.69
CA GLY A 99 4.19 -5.78 -15.96
C GLY A 99 4.65 -6.81 -17.00
N GLU A 100 5.45 -7.78 -16.59
CA GLU A 100 5.89 -8.86 -17.49
C GLU A 100 4.71 -9.74 -17.97
N GLU A 101 3.78 -10.08 -17.09
CA GLU A 101 2.58 -10.82 -17.47
C GLU A 101 1.67 -9.99 -18.39
N MET A 102 1.55 -8.69 -18.20
CA MET A 102 0.82 -7.82 -19.12
C MET A 102 1.47 -7.77 -20.50
N LYS A 103 2.79 -7.61 -20.58
CA LYS A 103 3.51 -7.66 -21.86
C LYS A 103 3.25 -8.96 -22.61
N LYS A 104 3.26 -10.07 -21.89
CA LYS A 104 2.97 -11.37 -22.46
C LYS A 104 1.54 -11.43 -23.02
N ALA A 105 0.56 -10.96 -22.24
CA ALA A 105 -0.83 -10.93 -22.67
C ALA A 105 -1.04 -10.05 -23.93
N LEU A 106 -0.38 -8.88 -23.97
CA LEU A 106 -0.41 -7.99 -25.14
C LEU A 106 0.24 -8.65 -26.37
N ALA A 107 1.38 -9.31 -26.19
CA ALA A 107 2.04 -10.05 -27.27
C ALA A 107 1.18 -11.20 -27.81
N ASP A 108 0.54 -11.97 -26.93
CA ASP A 108 -0.37 -13.04 -27.30
C ASP A 108 -1.61 -12.52 -28.08
N ALA A 109 -2.01 -11.26 -27.80
CA ALA A 109 -3.05 -10.55 -28.54
C ALA A 109 -2.55 -9.87 -29.83
N GLY A 110 -1.26 -9.97 -30.16
CA GLY A 110 -0.65 -9.31 -31.32
C GLY A 110 -0.47 -7.81 -31.18
N VAL A 111 -0.54 -7.27 -29.97
CA VAL A 111 -0.36 -5.84 -29.66
C VAL A 111 1.11 -5.60 -29.31
N THR A 112 1.79 -4.76 -30.08
CA THR A 112 3.23 -4.50 -29.92
C THR A 112 3.55 -3.06 -29.48
N SER A 113 2.56 -2.17 -29.47
CA SER A 113 2.72 -0.76 -29.05
C SER A 113 1.36 -0.18 -28.64
N GLY A 114 1.37 0.97 -27.99
CA GLY A 114 0.17 1.70 -27.57
C GLY A 114 0.31 2.25 -26.17
N SER A 115 -0.74 2.88 -25.67
CA SER A 115 -0.76 3.48 -24.34
C SER A 115 -1.34 2.53 -23.32
N ILE A 116 -0.75 2.50 -22.12
CA ILE A 116 -1.20 1.70 -20.96
C ILE A 116 -1.60 2.66 -19.85
N GLY A 117 -2.80 2.49 -19.29
CA GLY A 117 -3.30 3.26 -18.18
C GLY A 117 -2.89 2.62 -16.83
N ILE A 118 -2.57 3.45 -15.85
CA ILE A 118 -2.23 2.99 -14.50
C ILE A 118 -3.20 3.63 -13.51
N ILE A 119 -3.87 2.78 -12.71
CA ILE A 119 -4.73 3.21 -11.62
C ILE A 119 -4.10 2.75 -10.31
N ASN A 120 -3.76 3.69 -9.46
CA ASN A 120 -3.18 3.41 -8.15
C ASN A 120 -4.04 3.99 -7.03
N VAL A 121 -3.72 3.66 -5.78
CA VAL A 121 -4.47 4.14 -4.61
C VAL A 121 -4.15 5.60 -4.32
N ASN A 122 -2.88 5.90 -4.10
CA ASN A 122 -2.35 7.25 -3.89
C ASN A 122 -0.84 7.28 -4.21
N ALA A 123 -0.26 8.48 -4.16
CA ALA A 123 1.15 8.72 -4.46
C ALA A 123 2.09 8.59 -3.24
N ALA A 124 1.58 8.20 -2.07
CA ALA A 124 2.35 8.26 -0.81
C ALA A 124 2.55 6.89 -0.15
N THR A 125 1.59 5.96 -0.25
CA THR A 125 1.69 4.65 0.39
C THR A 125 2.80 3.83 -0.25
N ASP A 126 3.81 3.46 0.52
CA ASP A 126 5.04 2.82 0.06
C ASP A 126 4.79 1.58 -0.82
N SER A 127 3.93 0.66 -0.37
CA SER A 127 3.59 -0.55 -1.13
C SER A 127 2.95 -0.25 -2.50
N CYS A 128 2.21 0.86 -2.61
CA CYS A 128 1.60 1.29 -3.87
C CYS A 128 2.64 1.89 -4.83
N VAL A 129 3.50 2.75 -4.30
CA VAL A 129 4.59 3.38 -5.06
C VAL A 129 5.55 2.33 -5.61
N MET A 130 6.02 1.42 -4.76
CA MET A 130 6.95 0.36 -5.17
C MET A 130 6.36 -0.59 -6.23
N ARG A 131 5.07 -0.94 -6.12
CA ARG A 131 4.41 -1.77 -7.16
C ARG A 131 4.34 -1.05 -8.50
N GLU A 132 4.03 0.24 -8.48
CA GLU A 132 3.99 1.03 -9.72
C GLU A 132 5.38 1.16 -10.34
N GLU A 133 6.41 1.45 -9.55
CA GLU A 133 7.80 1.50 -10.02
C GLU A 133 8.22 0.18 -10.67
N GLY A 134 7.95 -0.94 -10.01
CA GLY A 134 8.22 -2.26 -10.55
C GLY A 134 7.49 -2.52 -11.86
N PHE A 135 6.20 -2.17 -11.92
CA PHE A 135 5.40 -2.31 -13.14
C PHE A 135 5.98 -1.47 -14.28
N ARG A 136 6.27 -0.20 -14.04
CA ARG A 136 6.86 0.71 -15.03
C ARG A 136 8.21 0.19 -15.54
N SER A 137 9.05 -0.35 -14.66
CA SER A 137 10.35 -0.89 -15.03
C SER A 137 10.27 -2.05 -16.03
N ALA A 138 9.18 -2.81 -16.02
CA ALA A 138 8.97 -3.91 -16.96
C ALA A 138 8.77 -3.44 -18.41
N PHE A 139 8.35 -2.20 -18.61
CA PHE A 139 8.09 -1.61 -19.92
C PHE A 139 9.22 -0.70 -20.43
N GLU A 140 10.31 -0.55 -19.68
CA GLU A 140 11.48 0.20 -20.14
C GLU A 140 12.02 -0.36 -21.46
N GLY A 141 12.30 0.51 -22.41
CA GLY A 141 12.82 0.13 -23.73
C GLY A 141 11.82 -0.56 -24.65
N THR A 142 10.54 -0.55 -24.33
CA THR A 142 9.46 -1.03 -25.21
C THR A 142 8.80 0.12 -25.96
N ASP A 143 7.97 -0.21 -26.97
CA ASP A 143 7.18 0.76 -27.75
C ASP A 143 5.81 1.08 -27.07
N PHE A 144 5.65 0.77 -25.80
CA PHE A 144 4.46 1.12 -25.02
C PHE A 144 4.68 2.41 -24.23
N GLU A 145 3.66 3.30 -24.25
CA GLU A 145 3.62 4.50 -23.45
C GLU A 145 2.83 4.25 -22.16
N LEU A 146 3.48 4.38 -21.00
CA LEU A 146 2.80 4.33 -19.72
C LEU A 146 2.29 5.72 -19.36
N LEU A 147 0.97 5.87 -19.36
CA LEU A 147 0.31 7.14 -19.07
C LEU A 147 0.56 7.60 -17.63
N GLU A 148 0.25 8.89 -17.37
CA GLU A 148 0.23 9.45 -16.02
C GLU A 148 -0.74 8.64 -15.13
N THR A 149 -0.26 8.30 -13.94
CA THR A 149 -1.05 7.54 -12.97
C THR A 149 -2.25 8.32 -12.50
N GLN A 150 -3.40 7.67 -12.48
CA GLN A 150 -4.62 8.20 -11.87
C GLN A 150 -4.86 7.53 -10.53
N TYR A 151 -5.38 8.29 -9.57
CA TYR A 151 -5.53 7.82 -8.20
C TYR A 151 -7.00 7.59 -7.83
N GLY A 152 -7.33 6.31 -7.59
CA GLY A 152 -8.68 5.87 -7.19
C GLY A 152 -8.96 5.99 -5.69
N GLU A 153 -7.95 6.29 -4.88
CA GLU A 153 -8.05 6.49 -3.42
C GLU A 153 -8.65 5.31 -2.65
N GLY A 154 -8.59 4.11 -3.26
CA GLY A 154 -9.22 2.92 -2.70
C GLY A 154 -10.75 2.87 -2.88
N ASP A 155 -11.33 3.83 -3.60
CA ASP A 155 -12.75 3.86 -3.94
C ASP A 155 -13.01 3.12 -5.26
N ALA A 156 -13.93 2.16 -5.23
CA ALA A 156 -14.25 1.32 -6.38
C ALA A 156 -14.94 2.10 -7.51
N ALA A 157 -15.84 3.03 -7.17
CA ALA A 157 -16.57 3.80 -8.18
C ALA A 157 -15.63 4.80 -8.88
N LYS A 158 -14.75 5.44 -8.11
CA LYS A 158 -13.73 6.33 -8.66
C LYS A 158 -12.78 5.57 -9.58
N SER A 159 -12.30 4.40 -9.15
CA SER A 159 -11.41 3.55 -9.96
C SER A 159 -12.10 3.09 -11.24
N GLN A 160 -13.39 2.73 -11.18
CA GLN A 160 -14.17 2.38 -12.37
C GLN A 160 -14.25 3.56 -13.34
N SER A 161 -14.59 4.75 -12.87
CA SER A 161 -14.67 5.95 -13.73
C SER A 161 -13.33 6.26 -14.41
N ILE A 162 -12.22 6.07 -13.71
CA ILE A 162 -10.87 6.25 -14.30
C ILE A 162 -10.63 5.20 -15.39
N ALA A 163 -10.99 3.93 -15.14
CA ALA A 163 -10.82 2.86 -16.13
C ALA A 163 -11.66 3.13 -17.39
N GLU A 164 -12.92 3.57 -17.25
CA GLU A 164 -13.79 3.94 -18.37
C GLU A 164 -13.21 5.10 -19.17
N ASN A 165 -12.60 6.08 -18.51
CA ASN A 165 -11.91 7.19 -19.19
C ASN A 165 -10.69 6.70 -19.98
N TYR A 166 -9.87 5.82 -19.42
CA TYR A 166 -8.74 5.22 -20.15
C TYR A 166 -9.21 4.42 -21.37
N ILE A 167 -10.26 3.61 -21.23
CA ILE A 167 -10.85 2.86 -22.35
C ILE A 167 -11.30 3.81 -23.45
N THR A 168 -11.92 4.95 -23.09
CA THR A 168 -12.37 5.98 -24.06
C THR A 168 -11.18 6.65 -24.77
N GLN A 169 -10.04 6.75 -24.12
CA GLN A 169 -8.79 7.23 -24.70
C GLN A 169 -8.11 6.21 -25.62
N GLY A 170 -8.58 4.98 -25.63
CA GLY A 170 -8.07 3.92 -26.50
C GLY A 170 -6.80 3.27 -26.00
N VAL A 171 -6.60 3.17 -24.66
CA VAL A 171 -5.49 2.41 -24.09
C VAL A 171 -5.57 0.92 -24.51
N VAL A 172 -4.44 0.28 -24.61
CA VAL A 172 -4.34 -1.14 -24.99
C VAL A 172 -4.17 -2.07 -23.76
N GLY A 173 -3.96 -1.48 -22.59
CA GLY A 173 -3.80 -2.19 -21.33
C GLY A 173 -4.00 -1.27 -20.12
#